data_5d4ddef3b085e887b3e016232c0a58e1
#
_entry.id   5d4ddef3b085e887b3e016232c0a58e1
#
_cell.length_a   1.000
_cell.length_b   1.000
_cell.length_c   1.000
_cell.angle_alpha   90.00
_cell.angle_beta   90.00
_cell.angle_gamma   90.00
#
_symmetry.space_group_name_H-M   'P 1'
#
loop_
_entity.id
_entity.type
_entity.pdbx_description
1 polymer ?
#
loop_
_entity_poly.entity_id
_entity_poly.type
_entity_poly.pdbx_seq_one_letter_code
_entity_poly.pdbx_strand_id
1 'polypeptide(L)'
;MSVTQSIKRPLVVLTGPTAAGKTKLSIALAKTIDGEILSADSMQVYKHMDIGSAKIRPEEMQGVPHHLIDILEPWEEFNVVVFQKHCLECMEQIYDRSHIPILVGGTGFYIQAVLRGIDFTENEENTEYRKKLELLAEEQGPESLHEMLKKVDPVSAENIHANNIKRTIRALEYYELTGEPISVHNEREKERTSPYNFSYFVLTDDREKLYARIEDRIDEMMSQGLVDEVRQLKDMGCRKGMTSMQGLGYKEILEYLDGECSLEDAVYTLKRDTRHFAKRQLTWFRRESEVTWIDKGRFDYNEEKILEYMIRELGEKEIYEKQ
;
A
#
# COMPACT_ATOMS: atom_id res chain seq x y z
N MET A 1 2.80 -21.28 36.91
CA MET A 1 2.18 -21.54 35.60
C MET A 1 3.09 -20.92 34.57
N SER A 2 3.87 -21.73 33.83
CA SER A 2 4.72 -21.21 32.77
C SER A 2 3.82 -20.76 31.63
N VAL A 3 3.80 -19.46 31.35
CA VAL A 3 3.22 -18.91 30.14
C VAL A 3 4.06 -19.48 28.99
N THR A 4 3.57 -20.48 28.30
CA THR A 4 4.14 -20.92 27.04
C THR A 4 4.05 -19.72 26.10
N GLN A 5 5.15 -18.98 25.92
CA GLN A 5 5.28 -17.98 24.86
C GLN A 5 5.01 -18.71 23.54
N SER A 6 3.87 -18.46 22.92
CA SER A 6 3.60 -19.00 21.59
C SER A 6 4.70 -18.46 20.66
N ILE A 7 5.39 -19.38 20.00
CA ILE A 7 6.43 -19.04 19.02
C ILE A 7 5.74 -18.20 17.95
N LYS A 8 6.16 -16.94 17.79
CA LYS A 8 5.62 -16.04 16.75
C LYS A 8 6.04 -16.56 15.38
N ARG A 9 5.09 -16.60 14.44
CA ARG A 9 5.37 -17.05 13.07
C ARG A 9 6.22 -16.02 12.31
N PRO A 10 7.12 -16.45 11.41
CA PRO A 10 8.01 -15.58 10.68
C PRO A 10 7.27 -14.73 9.64
N LEU A 11 7.64 -13.47 9.46
CA LEU A 11 7.14 -12.59 8.41
C LEU A 11 8.27 -11.68 7.92
N VAL A 12 8.46 -11.59 6.62
CA VAL A 12 9.38 -10.62 6.04
C VAL A 12 8.60 -9.51 5.34
N VAL A 13 8.99 -8.27 5.58
CA VAL A 13 8.45 -7.10 4.88
C VAL A 13 9.57 -6.45 4.07
N LEU A 14 9.36 -6.30 2.76
CA LEU A 14 10.26 -5.58 1.87
C LEU A 14 9.50 -4.44 1.20
N THR A 15 9.81 -3.23 1.59
CA THR A 15 9.12 -2.03 1.12
C THR A 15 10.10 -0.95 0.66
N GLY A 16 9.56 0.18 0.28
CA GLY A 16 10.27 1.36 -0.20
C GLY A 16 9.43 2.11 -1.23
N PRO A 17 9.90 3.28 -1.68
CA PRO A 17 9.16 4.07 -2.66
C PRO A 17 9.00 3.33 -4.00
N THR A 18 8.07 3.81 -4.83
CA THR A 18 7.99 3.34 -6.21
C THR A 18 9.35 3.53 -6.92
N ALA A 19 9.67 2.68 -7.88
CA ALA A 19 10.96 2.66 -8.59
C ALA A 19 12.22 2.41 -7.72
N ALA A 20 12.07 1.94 -6.46
CA ALA A 20 13.22 1.59 -5.60
C ALA A 20 13.88 0.24 -5.97
N GLY A 21 13.27 -0.57 -6.82
CA GLY A 21 13.82 -1.87 -7.25
C GLY A 21 13.42 -3.04 -6.33
N LYS A 22 12.26 -2.97 -5.69
CA LYS A 22 11.74 -4.03 -4.79
C LYS A 22 11.58 -5.38 -5.48
N THR A 23 11.02 -5.40 -6.69
CA THR A 23 10.61 -6.62 -7.41
C THR A 23 11.76 -7.62 -7.59
N LYS A 24 12.88 -7.17 -8.15
CA LYS A 24 14.02 -8.05 -8.41
C LYS A 24 14.63 -8.59 -7.11
N LEU A 25 14.75 -7.73 -6.09
CA LEU A 25 15.29 -8.12 -4.79
C LEU A 25 14.36 -9.07 -4.04
N SER A 26 13.03 -8.88 -4.12
CA SER A 26 12.05 -9.76 -3.47
C SER A 26 12.07 -11.18 -4.06
N ILE A 27 12.25 -11.32 -5.37
CA ILE A 27 12.37 -12.63 -6.02
C ILE A 27 13.64 -13.35 -5.57
N ALA A 28 14.78 -12.64 -5.55
CA ALA A 28 16.05 -13.21 -5.10
C ALA A 28 15.96 -13.64 -3.63
N LEU A 29 15.34 -12.81 -2.78
CA LEU A 29 15.09 -13.12 -1.38
C LEU A 29 14.19 -14.36 -1.23
N ALA A 30 13.04 -14.38 -1.91
CA ALA A 30 12.09 -15.49 -1.86
C ALA A 30 12.74 -16.84 -2.23
N LYS A 31 13.55 -16.86 -3.29
CA LYS A 31 14.30 -18.06 -3.68
C LYS A 31 15.31 -18.52 -2.63
N THR A 32 15.90 -17.57 -1.88
CA THR A 32 16.92 -17.88 -0.90
C THR A 32 16.34 -18.45 0.39
N ILE A 33 15.16 -17.95 0.81
CA ILE A 33 14.55 -18.32 2.10
C ILE A 33 13.35 -19.26 1.96
N ASP A 34 13.12 -19.80 0.77
CA ASP A 34 11.93 -20.60 0.44
C ASP A 34 10.62 -19.88 0.79
N GLY A 35 10.52 -18.63 0.30
CA GLY A 35 9.42 -17.74 0.60
C GLY A 35 8.47 -17.53 -0.57
N GLU A 36 7.26 -17.04 -0.26
CA GLU A 36 6.26 -16.64 -1.25
C GLU A 36 5.90 -15.16 -1.08
N ILE A 37 5.64 -14.47 -2.18
CA ILE A 37 5.43 -13.01 -2.19
C ILE A 37 3.94 -12.68 -2.12
N LEU A 38 3.61 -11.74 -1.22
CA LEU A 38 2.29 -11.11 -1.09
C LEU A 38 2.41 -9.65 -1.52
N SER A 39 1.69 -9.25 -2.58
CA SER A 39 1.73 -7.86 -3.04
C SER A 39 0.95 -6.94 -2.10
N ALA A 40 1.64 -5.99 -1.47
CA ALA A 40 1.05 -4.89 -0.70
C ALA A 40 0.97 -3.61 -1.57
N ASP A 41 0.46 -3.77 -2.77
CA ASP A 41 0.17 -2.69 -3.71
C ASP A 41 -1.34 -2.55 -3.90
N SER A 42 -1.86 -1.34 -3.89
CA SER A 42 -3.31 -1.10 -3.99
C SER A 42 -3.85 -1.16 -5.42
N MET A 43 -2.98 -1.24 -6.43
CA MET A 43 -3.38 -1.25 -7.84
C MET A 43 -3.13 -2.59 -8.53
N GLN A 44 -2.08 -3.32 -8.16
CA GLN A 44 -1.75 -4.63 -8.77
C GLN A 44 -2.80 -5.72 -8.51
N VAL A 45 -3.68 -5.49 -7.57
CA VAL A 45 -4.81 -6.37 -7.23
C VAL A 45 -5.85 -6.45 -8.35
N TYR A 46 -5.94 -5.40 -9.18
CA TYR A 46 -6.94 -5.31 -10.24
C TYR A 46 -6.47 -5.97 -11.53
N LYS A 47 -7.33 -6.78 -12.12
CA LYS A 47 -7.15 -7.34 -13.48
C LYS A 47 -7.13 -6.22 -14.52
N HIS A 48 -6.48 -6.46 -15.65
CA HIS A 48 -6.41 -5.53 -16.80
C HIS A 48 -5.67 -4.20 -16.52
N MET A 49 -5.08 -4.07 -15.34
CA MET A 49 -4.32 -2.90 -14.91
C MET A 49 -2.84 -3.29 -14.78
N ASP A 50 -2.16 -3.49 -15.90
CA ASP A 50 -0.84 -4.13 -15.95
C ASP A 50 0.28 -3.12 -16.10
N ILE A 51 0.18 -2.24 -17.10
CA ILE A 51 1.22 -1.26 -17.45
C ILE A 51 1.28 -0.16 -16.37
N GLY A 52 0.15 0.51 -16.10
CA GLY A 52 0.11 1.64 -15.17
C GLY A 52 0.41 1.26 -13.72
N SER A 53 0.10 0.04 -13.32
CA SER A 53 0.45 -0.51 -11.99
C SER A 53 1.87 -1.08 -11.92
N ALA A 54 2.56 -1.18 -13.07
CA ALA A 54 3.82 -1.90 -13.26
C ALA A 54 3.75 -3.30 -12.64
N LYS A 55 2.71 -4.02 -12.98
CA LYS A 55 2.47 -5.38 -12.51
C LYS A 55 3.57 -6.31 -13.00
N ILE A 56 4.03 -7.19 -12.14
CA ILE A 56 5.01 -8.22 -12.52
C ILE A 56 4.37 -9.23 -13.47
N ARG A 57 5.07 -9.58 -14.54
CA ARG A 57 4.63 -10.58 -15.51
C ARG A 57 5.00 -11.99 -15.03
N PRO A 58 4.23 -13.03 -15.44
CA PRO A 58 4.51 -14.41 -15.03
C PRO A 58 5.95 -14.88 -15.29
N GLU A 59 6.54 -14.48 -16.43
CA GLU A 59 7.94 -14.82 -16.79
C GLU A 59 8.96 -14.13 -15.88
N GLU A 60 8.63 -12.95 -15.34
CA GLU A 60 9.47 -12.19 -14.42
C GLU A 60 9.44 -12.76 -13.01
N MET A 61 8.38 -13.50 -12.64
CA MET A 61 8.22 -14.13 -11.32
C MET A 61 9.24 -15.26 -11.09
N GLN A 62 9.84 -15.79 -12.13
CA GLN A 62 10.90 -16.81 -12.08
C GLN A 62 10.56 -18.04 -11.23
N GLY A 63 9.30 -18.45 -11.22
CA GLY A 63 8.80 -19.59 -10.46
C GLY A 63 8.46 -19.28 -8.98
N VAL A 64 8.68 -18.07 -8.51
CA VAL A 64 8.27 -17.66 -7.15
C VAL A 64 6.75 -17.38 -7.15
N PRO A 65 5.97 -17.99 -6.25
CA PRO A 65 4.54 -17.69 -6.13
C PRO A 65 4.32 -16.23 -5.68
N HIS A 66 3.40 -15.56 -6.38
CA HIS A 66 2.96 -14.21 -6.04
C HIS A 66 1.45 -14.21 -5.78
N HIS A 67 1.05 -13.63 -4.67
CA HIS A 67 -0.33 -13.54 -4.22
C HIS A 67 -0.82 -12.09 -4.22
N LEU A 68 -2.11 -11.89 -4.22
CA LEU A 68 -2.81 -10.59 -4.22
C LEU A 68 -2.54 -9.77 -5.49
N ILE A 69 -2.37 -10.47 -6.62
CA ILE A 69 -2.26 -9.91 -7.96
C ILE A 69 -3.42 -10.46 -8.78
N ASP A 70 -4.09 -9.61 -9.58
CA ASP A 70 -5.20 -10.00 -10.47
C ASP A 70 -6.37 -10.72 -9.79
N ILE A 71 -6.71 -10.36 -8.56
CA ILE A 71 -7.78 -11.02 -7.80
C ILE A 71 -9.13 -10.31 -7.91
N LEU A 72 -9.17 -9.04 -8.34
CA LEU A 72 -10.39 -8.23 -8.43
C LEU A 72 -10.58 -7.65 -9.84
N GLU A 73 -11.84 -7.46 -10.21
CA GLU A 73 -12.19 -6.68 -11.39
C GLU A 73 -12.06 -5.17 -11.10
N PRO A 74 -11.80 -4.32 -12.10
CA PRO A 74 -11.55 -2.88 -11.87
C PRO A 74 -12.71 -2.10 -11.26
N TRP A 75 -13.92 -2.63 -11.31
CA TRP A 75 -15.12 -2.03 -10.71
C TRP A 75 -15.42 -2.52 -9.28
N GLU A 76 -14.65 -3.48 -8.77
CA GLU A 76 -14.80 -3.97 -7.41
C GLU A 76 -14.08 -3.05 -6.42
N GLU A 77 -14.68 -2.87 -5.25
CA GLU A 77 -14.09 -2.04 -4.21
C GLU A 77 -12.93 -2.76 -3.52
N PHE A 78 -11.81 -2.05 -3.39
CA PHE A 78 -10.66 -2.53 -2.68
C PHE A 78 -10.20 -1.51 -1.63
N ASN A 79 -10.10 -1.96 -0.41
CA ASN A 79 -9.68 -1.14 0.73
C ASN A 79 -8.79 -1.97 1.67
N VAL A 80 -8.31 -1.35 2.75
CA VAL A 80 -7.40 -1.99 3.69
C VAL A 80 -8.02 -3.21 4.40
N VAL A 81 -9.32 -3.22 4.63
CA VAL A 81 -10.04 -4.34 5.28
C VAL A 81 -10.03 -5.56 4.36
N VAL A 82 -10.43 -5.36 3.10
CA VAL A 82 -10.41 -6.40 2.07
C VAL A 82 -8.99 -6.93 1.85
N PHE A 83 -8.02 -6.01 1.77
CA PHE A 83 -6.60 -6.38 1.66
C PHE A 83 -6.15 -7.25 2.84
N GLN A 84 -6.39 -6.81 4.08
CA GLN A 84 -5.95 -7.52 5.27
C GLN A 84 -6.54 -8.93 5.32
N LYS A 85 -7.84 -9.07 5.04
CA LYS A 85 -8.52 -10.36 5.00
C LYS A 85 -7.84 -11.32 4.03
N HIS A 86 -7.72 -10.94 2.76
CA HIS A 86 -7.09 -11.78 1.75
C HIS A 86 -5.62 -12.05 2.05
N CYS A 87 -4.89 -11.06 2.59
CA CYS A 87 -3.49 -11.23 2.96
C CYS A 87 -3.33 -12.29 4.06
N LEU A 88 -4.15 -12.23 5.11
CA LEU A 88 -4.11 -13.22 6.20
C LEU A 88 -4.51 -14.62 5.70
N GLU A 89 -5.52 -14.75 4.85
CA GLU A 89 -5.90 -16.02 4.23
C GLU A 89 -4.74 -16.62 3.41
N CYS A 90 -4.05 -15.81 2.60
CA CYS A 90 -2.88 -16.25 1.85
C CYS A 90 -1.71 -16.62 2.76
N MET A 91 -1.47 -15.84 3.84
CA MET A 91 -0.40 -16.15 4.80
C MET A 91 -0.60 -17.51 5.48
N GLU A 92 -1.84 -17.85 5.88
CA GLU A 92 -2.12 -19.19 6.44
C GLU A 92 -1.76 -20.30 5.44
N GLN A 93 -2.16 -20.16 4.17
CA GLN A 93 -1.82 -21.13 3.13
C GLN A 93 -0.30 -21.24 2.88
N ILE A 94 0.43 -20.14 2.98
CA ILE A 94 1.90 -20.11 2.85
C ILE A 94 2.54 -20.86 4.02
N TYR A 95 2.10 -20.61 5.25
CA TYR A 95 2.58 -21.33 6.43
C TYR A 95 2.25 -22.82 6.41
N ASP A 96 1.06 -23.21 5.89
CA ASP A 96 0.68 -24.61 5.73
C ASP A 96 1.63 -25.38 4.79
N ARG A 97 2.25 -24.68 3.84
CA ARG A 97 3.32 -25.21 2.98
C ARG A 97 4.72 -25.11 3.59
N SER A 98 4.83 -24.64 4.83
CA SER A 98 6.11 -24.40 5.52
C SER A 98 6.98 -23.32 4.84
N HIS A 99 6.40 -22.44 4.05
CA HIS A 99 7.10 -21.33 3.41
C HIS A 99 7.02 -20.07 4.27
N ILE A 100 7.92 -19.10 3.98
CA ILE A 100 7.95 -17.81 4.68
C ILE A 100 7.20 -16.76 3.85
N PRO A 101 6.13 -16.12 4.36
CA PRO A 101 5.48 -15.03 3.67
C PRO A 101 6.37 -13.78 3.60
N ILE A 102 6.45 -13.18 2.41
CA ILE A 102 7.20 -11.96 2.14
C ILE A 102 6.21 -10.91 1.65
N LEU A 103 5.89 -9.93 2.47
CA LEU A 103 5.01 -8.83 2.14
C LEU A 103 5.77 -7.74 1.39
N VAL A 104 5.47 -7.56 0.10
CA VAL A 104 6.22 -6.66 -0.80
C VAL A 104 5.31 -5.58 -1.35
N GLY A 105 5.63 -4.31 -1.13
CA GLY A 105 4.83 -3.23 -1.69
C GLY A 105 5.24 -1.84 -1.23
N GLY A 106 4.42 -0.86 -1.60
CA GLY A 106 4.64 0.55 -1.25
C GLY A 106 3.51 1.17 -0.43
N THR A 107 2.44 0.42 -0.15
CA THR A 107 1.27 0.90 0.59
C THR A 107 1.46 0.67 2.09
N GLY A 108 2.14 1.64 2.75
CA GLY A 108 2.56 1.50 4.15
C GLY A 108 1.41 1.20 5.11
N PHE A 109 0.22 1.76 4.88
CA PHE A 109 -0.95 1.48 5.72
C PHE A 109 -1.43 0.02 5.59
N TYR A 110 -1.33 -0.59 4.41
CA TYR A 110 -1.67 -2.01 4.21
C TYR A 110 -0.68 -2.91 4.94
N ILE A 111 0.61 -2.59 4.83
CA ILE A 111 1.67 -3.30 5.56
C ILE A 111 1.43 -3.23 7.07
N GLN A 112 1.16 -2.03 7.59
CA GLN A 112 0.89 -1.81 9.02
C GLN A 112 -0.34 -2.59 9.50
N ALA A 113 -1.42 -2.62 8.69
CA ALA A 113 -2.64 -3.35 9.00
C ALA A 113 -2.39 -4.84 9.27
N VAL A 114 -1.58 -5.49 8.43
CA VAL A 114 -1.21 -6.89 8.61
C VAL A 114 -0.19 -7.05 9.74
N LEU A 115 0.87 -6.25 9.73
CA LEU A 115 2.00 -6.38 10.66
C LEU A 115 1.59 -6.18 12.12
N ARG A 116 0.66 -5.27 12.39
CA ARG A 116 0.14 -4.98 13.74
C ARG A 116 -1.15 -5.72 14.07
N GLY A 117 -1.74 -6.42 13.11
CA GLY A 117 -3.04 -7.07 13.28
C GLY A 117 -4.12 -6.07 13.67
N ILE A 118 -4.15 -4.90 12.99
CA ILE A 118 -5.11 -3.84 13.29
C ILE A 118 -6.52 -4.39 13.17
N ASP A 119 -7.32 -4.17 14.20
CA ASP A 119 -8.73 -4.54 14.20
C ASP A 119 -9.52 -3.44 13.48
N PHE A 120 -9.91 -3.73 12.25
CA PHE A 120 -10.88 -2.89 11.58
C PHE A 120 -12.25 -3.35 12.01
N THR A 121 -12.86 -2.61 12.95
CA THR A 121 -14.26 -2.82 13.30
C THR A 121 -15.02 -3.00 11.97
N GLU A 122 -15.66 -4.15 11.77
CA GLU A 122 -16.54 -4.37 10.63
C GLU A 122 -17.62 -3.32 10.65
N ASN A 123 -17.34 -2.20 10.05
CA ASN A 123 -18.36 -1.22 9.74
C ASN A 123 -19.09 -1.79 8.54
N GLU A 124 -20.24 -2.39 8.74
CA GLU A 124 -21.28 -2.23 7.74
C GLU A 124 -21.28 -0.74 7.42
N GLU A 125 -20.88 -0.40 6.20
CA GLU A 125 -20.90 0.98 5.76
C GLU A 125 -22.29 1.49 6.03
N ASN A 126 -22.43 2.39 7.03
CA ASN A 126 -23.69 3.06 7.23
C ASN A 126 -23.85 4.05 6.07
N THR A 127 -24.19 3.47 4.91
CA THR A 127 -24.29 4.19 3.65
C THR A 127 -25.26 5.35 3.73
N GLU A 128 -26.27 5.28 4.60
CA GLU A 128 -27.21 6.38 4.81
C GLU A 128 -26.58 7.53 5.61
N TYR A 129 -25.86 7.22 6.69
CA TYR A 129 -25.19 8.27 7.48
C TYR A 129 -24.08 8.93 6.70
N ARG A 130 -23.29 8.15 5.95
CA ARG A 130 -22.25 8.67 5.05
C ARG A 130 -22.82 9.62 4.00
N LYS A 131 -23.88 9.22 3.29
CA LYS A 131 -24.56 10.06 2.31
C LYS A 131 -25.08 11.38 2.92
N LYS A 132 -25.62 11.29 4.13
CA LYS A 132 -26.07 12.48 4.87
C LYS A 132 -24.91 13.43 5.17
N LEU A 133 -23.74 12.90 5.55
CA LEU A 133 -22.57 13.73 5.81
C LEU A 133 -21.96 14.30 4.51
N GLU A 134 -21.95 13.53 3.43
CA GLU A 134 -21.51 14.00 2.11
C GLU A 134 -22.39 15.16 1.61
N LEU A 135 -23.72 15.01 1.67
CA LEU A 135 -24.66 16.06 1.33
C LEU A 135 -24.46 17.32 2.23
N LEU A 136 -24.25 17.12 3.51
CA LEU A 136 -23.98 18.23 4.43
C LEU A 136 -22.70 18.99 4.05
N ALA A 137 -21.66 18.26 3.64
CA ALA A 137 -20.42 18.90 3.16
C ALA A 137 -20.61 19.67 1.86
N GLU A 138 -21.46 19.18 0.94
CA GLU A 138 -21.80 19.86 -0.32
C GLU A 138 -22.63 21.13 -0.08
N GLU A 139 -23.62 21.08 0.83
CA GLU A 139 -24.53 22.20 1.10
C GLU A 139 -23.92 23.27 2.00
N GLN A 140 -23.14 22.89 3.02
CA GLN A 140 -22.67 23.80 4.07
C GLN A 140 -21.15 23.95 4.12
N GLY A 141 -20.45 23.28 3.22
CA GLY A 141 -18.98 23.27 3.20
C GLY A 141 -18.33 22.30 4.17
N PRO A 142 -17.02 22.01 3.96
CA PRO A 142 -16.28 21.04 4.76
C PRO A 142 -16.12 21.45 6.23
N GLU A 143 -16.19 22.74 6.55
CA GLU A 143 -16.08 23.27 7.90
C GLU A 143 -17.24 22.78 8.79
N SER A 144 -18.43 22.57 8.24
CA SER A 144 -19.58 22.05 8.98
C SER A 144 -19.31 20.68 9.58
N LEU A 145 -18.73 19.76 8.81
CA LEU A 145 -18.32 18.45 9.28
C LEU A 145 -17.18 18.54 10.29
N HIS A 146 -16.26 19.44 10.08
CA HIS A 146 -15.12 19.63 10.98
C HIS A 146 -15.55 20.16 12.35
N GLU A 147 -16.56 21.05 12.42
CA GLU A 147 -17.16 21.48 13.69
C GLU A 147 -17.94 20.34 14.38
N MET A 148 -18.56 19.43 13.64
CA MET A 148 -19.14 18.22 14.22
C MET A 148 -18.05 17.32 14.82
N LEU A 149 -16.94 17.11 14.10
CA LEU A 149 -15.82 16.32 14.57
C LEU A 149 -15.19 16.89 15.83
N LYS A 150 -15.03 18.22 15.91
CA LYS A 150 -14.52 18.88 17.14
C LYS A 150 -15.33 18.56 18.40
N LYS A 151 -16.64 18.34 18.27
CA LYS A 151 -17.51 18.04 19.40
C LYS A 151 -17.35 16.62 19.92
N VAL A 152 -17.08 15.66 19.02
CA VAL A 152 -17.05 14.23 19.35
C VAL A 152 -15.62 13.70 19.47
N ASP A 153 -14.67 14.26 18.73
CA ASP A 153 -13.26 13.87 18.71
C ASP A 153 -12.35 15.09 18.47
N PRO A 154 -12.11 15.92 19.49
CA PRO A 154 -11.25 17.10 19.37
C PRO A 154 -9.82 16.78 18.88
N VAL A 155 -9.27 15.63 19.30
CA VAL A 155 -7.92 15.18 18.94
C VAL A 155 -7.84 14.89 17.45
N SER A 156 -8.83 14.20 16.89
CA SER A 156 -8.90 14.00 15.44
C SER A 156 -9.10 15.29 14.68
N ALA A 157 -9.93 16.23 15.21
CA ALA A 157 -10.14 17.51 14.56
C ALA A 157 -8.88 18.38 14.49
N GLU A 158 -7.98 18.31 15.47
CA GLU A 158 -6.67 18.99 15.40
C GLU A 158 -5.75 18.38 14.32
N ASN A 159 -5.86 17.08 14.07
CA ASN A 159 -4.98 16.34 13.16
C ASN A 159 -5.53 16.21 11.72
N ILE A 160 -6.83 16.44 11.53
CA ILE A 160 -7.51 16.32 10.23
C ILE A 160 -7.88 17.73 9.75
N HIS A 161 -7.31 18.15 8.63
CA HIS A 161 -7.69 19.44 8.04
C HIS A 161 -9.14 19.39 7.56
N ALA A 162 -9.90 20.50 7.72
CA ALA A 162 -11.32 20.57 7.36
C ALA A 162 -11.61 20.10 5.92
N ASN A 163 -10.76 20.46 4.96
CA ASN A 163 -10.89 20.04 3.56
C ASN A 163 -10.67 18.51 3.35
N ASN A 164 -10.27 17.77 4.37
CA ASN A 164 -10.15 16.32 4.25
C ASN A 164 -11.48 15.63 4.62
N ILE A 165 -12.51 15.93 3.80
CA ILE A 165 -13.88 15.47 3.99
C ILE A 165 -13.94 13.95 4.25
N LYS A 166 -13.24 13.14 3.45
CA LYS A 166 -13.24 11.67 3.59
C LYS A 166 -12.78 11.20 4.97
N ARG A 167 -11.71 11.80 5.52
CA ARG A 167 -11.22 11.44 6.86
C ARG A 167 -12.13 11.96 7.95
N THR A 168 -12.71 13.14 7.78
CA THR A 168 -13.67 13.72 8.73
C THR A 168 -14.92 12.85 8.79
N ILE A 169 -15.49 12.46 7.65
CA ILE A 169 -16.63 11.54 7.57
C ILE A 169 -16.29 10.22 8.27
N ARG A 170 -15.15 9.62 7.96
CA ARG A 170 -14.73 8.35 8.59
C ARG A 170 -14.67 8.43 10.11
N ALA A 171 -14.17 9.52 10.65
CA ALA A 171 -14.10 9.71 12.11
C ALA A 171 -15.49 9.88 12.74
N LEU A 172 -16.38 10.59 12.06
CA LEU A 172 -17.78 10.76 12.50
C LEU A 172 -18.58 9.45 12.43
N GLU A 173 -18.41 8.68 11.36
CA GLU A 173 -19.01 7.34 11.21
C GLU A 173 -18.55 6.38 12.32
N TYR A 174 -17.25 6.38 12.60
CA TYR A 174 -16.71 5.54 13.66
C TYR A 174 -17.35 5.86 15.00
N TYR A 175 -17.46 7.17 15.32
CA TYR A 175 -18.12 7.62 16.57
C TYR A 175 -19.60 7.25 16.61
N GLU A 176 -20.32 7.43 15.51
CA GLU A 176 -21.75 7.09 15.43
C GLU A 176 -22.01 5.59 15.69
N LEU A 177 -21.12 4.73 15.19
CA LEU A 177 -21.26 3.28 15.31
C LEU A 177 -20.82 2.74 16.68
N THR A 178 -19.76 3.30 17.23
CA THR A 178 -19.11 2.74 18.42
C THR A 178 -19.34 3.55 19.69
N GLY A 179 -19.74 4.81 19.57
CA GLY A 179 -19.79 5.76 20.67
C GLY A 179 -18.43 6.20 21.21
N GLU A 180 -17.32 5.81 20.55
CA GLU A 180 -15.96 6.11 20.97
C GLU A 180 -15.23 6.97 19.91
N PRO A 181 -14.44 7.99 20.32
CA PRO A 181 -13.60 8.73 19.39
C PRO A 181 -12.60 7.85 18.65
N ILE A 182 -12.46 8.03 17.32
CA ILE A 182 -11.50 7.26 16.53
C ILE A 182 -10.04 7.52 16.97
N SER A 183 -9.76 8.68 17.54
CA SER A 183 -8.44 9.00 18.11
C SER A 183 -8.05 8.05 19.24
N VAL A 184 -8.99 7.66 20.11
CA VAL A 184 -8.77 6.71 21.20
C VAL A 184 -8.48 5.31 20.66
N HIS A 185 -9.26 4.86 19.68
CA HIS A 185 -9.01 3.60 18.98
C HIS A 185 -7.62 3.59 18.33
N ASN A 186 -7.28 4.64 17.58
CA ASN A 186 -5.99 4.75 16.91
C ASN A 186 -4.81 4.74 17.88
N GLU A 187 -4.97 5.31 19.06
CA GLU A 187 -3.92 5.29 20.10
C GLU A 187 -3.70 3.86 20.62
N ARG A 188 -4.77 3.13 20.94
CA ARG A 188 -4.69 1.71 21.33
C ARG A 188 -4.03 0.84 20.23
N GLU A 189 -4.39 1.09 18.97
CA GLU A 189 -3.80 0.34 17.85
C GLU A 189 -2.31 0.62 17.65
N LYS A 190 -1.83 1.81 17.99
CA LYS A 190 -0.38 2.12 17.96
C LYS A 190 0.42 1.34 19.01
N GLU A 191 -0.18 1.02 20.14
CA GLU A 191 0.47 0.26 21.22
C GLU A 191 0.51 -1.24 20.96
N ARG A 192 -0.21 -1.73 19.95
CA ARG A 192 -0.22 -3.15 19.60
C ARG A 192 1.16 -3.64 19.17
N THR A 193 1.60 -4.71 19.78
CA THR A 193 2.79 -5.45 19.34
C THR A 193 2.43 -6.39 18.20
N SER A 194 3.36 -6.56 17.27
CA SER A 194 3.14 -7.50 16.15
C SER A 194 2.95 -8.94 16.67
N PRO A 195 1.97 -9.70 16.13
CA PRO A 195 1.81 -11.12 16.40
C PRO A 195 2.88 -11.97 15.70
N TYR A 196 3.72 -11.37 14.84
CA TYR A 196 4.74 -12.05 14.06
C TYR A 196 6.14 -11.81 14.62
N ASN A 197 7.06 -12.80 14.41
CA ASN A 197 8.50 -12.56 14.41
C ASN A 197 8.87 -12.00 13.03
N PHE A 198 9.24 -10.73 12.92
CA PHE A 198 9.36 -10.08 11.63
C PHE A 198 10.67 -9.32 11.42
N SER A 199 11.05 -9.21 10.15
CA SER A 199 12.03 -8.24 9.66
C SER A 199 11.36 -7.28 8.67
N TYR A 200 11.59 -5.99 8.88
CA TYR A 200 10.99 -4.93 8.06
C TYR A 200 12.08 -4.12 7.36
N PHE A 201 12.30 -4.43 6.09
CA PHE A 201 13.28 -3.77 5.25
C PHE A 201 12.66 -2.64 4.43
N VAL A 202 13.29 -1.48 4.45
CA VAL A 202 12.87 -0.30 3.67
C VAL A 202 13.99 0.09 2.72
N LEU A 203 13.78 -0.16 1.41
CA LEU A 203 14.72 0.30 0.40
C LEU A 203 14.65 1.81 0.27
N THR A 204 15.82 2.43 0.18
CA THR A 204 15.96 3.86 -0.12
C THR A 204 17.11 4.09 -1.08
N ASP A 205 17.14 5.28 -1.66
CA ASP A 205 18.16 5.69 -2.61
C ASP A 205 18.35 7.20 -2.58
N ASP A 206 19.39 7.66 -3.24
CA ASP A 206 19.54 9.06 -3.58
C ASP A 206 18.30 9.60 -4.29
N ARG A 207 17.89 10.81 -3.90
CA ARG A 207 16.64 11.41 -4.38
C ARG A 207 16.64 11.67 -5.88
N GLU A 208 17.75 12.13 -6.44
CA GLU A 208 17.86 12.48 -7.85
C GLU A 208 17.80 11.21 -8.70
N LYS A 209 18.50 10.15 -8.26
CA LYS A 209 18.48 8.84 -8.92
C LYS A 209 17.10 8.19 -8.86
N LEU A 210 16.42 8.31 -7.72
CA LEU A 210 15.05 7.81 -7.59
C LEU A 210 14.09 8.54 -8.54
N TYR A 211 14.21 9.85 -8.63
CA TYR A 211 13.35 10.66 -9.50
C TYR A 211 13.62 10.38 -10.99
N ALA A 212 14.87 10.23 -11.39
CA ALA A 212 15.22 9.84 -12.77
C ALA A 212 14.57 8.49 -13.12
N ARG A 213 14.70 7.46 -12.25
CA ARG A 213 14.06 6.15 -12.49
C ARG A 213 12.53 6.21 -12.52
N ILE A 214 11.91 7.12 -11.78
CA ILE A 214 10.45 7.33 -11.85
C ILE A 214 10.09 7.89 -13.23
N GLU A 215 10.83 8.85 -13.73
CA GLU A 215 10.57 9.46 -15.03
C GLU A 215 10.80 8.48 -16.17
N ASP A 216 11.93 7.77 -16.18
CA ASP A 216 12.24 6.72 -17.15
C ASP A 216 11.14 5.63 -17.18
N ARG A 217 10.67 5.20 -16.02
CA ARG A 217 9.60 4.21 -15.91
C ARG A 217 8.27 4.69 -16.49
N ILE A 218 7.93 5.96 -16.28
CA ILE A 218 6.72 6.54 -16.88
C ILE A 218 6.85 6.62 -18.39
N ASP A 219 8.01 7.04 -18.91
CA ASP A 219 8.26 7.05 -20.35
C ASP A 219 8.19 5.64 -20.96
N GLU A 220 8.68 4.64 -20.24
CA GLU A 220 8.52 3.23 -20.61
C GLU A 220 7.05 2.80 -20.62
N MET A 221 6.26 3.11 -19.58
CA MET A 221 4.82 2.83 -19.53
C MET A 221 4.09 3.46 -20.71
N MET A 222 4.41 4.70 -21.05
CA MET A 222 3.82 5.37 -22.22
C MET A 222 4.17 4.64 -23.52
N SER A 223 5.41 4.21 -23.69
CA SER A 223 5.86 3.45 -24.87
C SER A 223 5.25 2.04 -24.97
N GLN A 224 4.93 1.43 -23.83
CA GLN A 224 4.26 0.12 -23.74
C GLN A 224 2.76 0.19 -24.00
N GLY A 225 2.16 1.37 -24.10
CA GLY A 225 0.76 1.55 -24.45
C GLY A 225 -0.17 1.84 -23.27
N LEU A 226 0.31 2.56 -22.24
CA LEU A 226 -0.52 2.95 -21.09
C LEU A 226 -1.82 3.65 -21.51
N VAL A 227 -1.79 4.48 -22.56
CA VAL A 227 -2.99 5.16 -23.08
C VAL A 227 -4.02 4.15 -23.58
N ASP A 228 -3.58 3.10 -24.25
CA ASP A 228 -4.48 2.08 -24.79
C ASP A 228 -5.04 1.19 -23.68
N GLU A 229 -4.24 0.87 -22.65
CA GLU A 229 -4.72 0.16 -21.46
C GLU A 229 -5.85 0.97 -20.76
N VAL A 230 -5.65 2.27 -20.54
CA VAL A 230 -6.68 3.11 -19.90
C VAL A 230 -7.93 3.28 -20.80
N ARG A 231 -7.74 3.34 -22.13
CA ARG A 231 -8.87 3.36 -23.06
C ARG A 231 -9.70 2.08 -22.98
N GLN A 232 -9.06 0.91 -22.94
CA GLN A 232 -9.74 -0.36 -22.76
C GLN A 232 -10.52 -0.42 -21.44
N LEU A 233 -9.92 0.03 -20.34
CA LEU A 233 -10.63 0.12 -19.05
C LEU A 233 -11.85 1.05 -19.13
N LYS A 234 -11.73 2.19 -19.79
CA LYS A 234 -12.85 3.12 -20.05
C LYS A 234 -13.96 2.45 -20.87
N ASP A 235 -13.60 1.69 -21.92
CA ASP A 235 -14.56 0.95 -22.75
C ASP A 235 -15.25 -0.18 -21.97
N MET A 236 -14.57 -0.78 -20.99
CA MET A 236 -15.15 -1.74 -20.04
C MET A 236 -16.08 -1.07 -19.01
N GLY A 237 -16.20 0.25 -19.01
CA GLY A 237 -17.07 1.00 -18.11
C GLY A 237 -16.39 1.59 -16.87
N CYS A 238 -15.07 1.50 -16.76
CA CYS A 238 -14.34 2.18 -15.69
C CYS A 238 -14.42 3.70 -15.83
N ARG A 239 -14.64 4.40 -14.71
CA ARG A 239 -14.93 5.84 -14.71
C ARG A 239 -14.21 6.56 -13.59
N LYS A 240 -14.05 7.87 -13.74
CA LYS A 240 -13.59 8.77 -12.70
C LYS A 240 -14.41 8.56 -11.41
N GLY A 241 -13.73 8.41 -10.29
CA GLY A 241 -14.35 8.13 -8.99
C GLY A 241 -14.21 6.68 -8.52
N MET A 242 -14.08 5.70 -9.41
CA MET A 242 -13.79 4.31 -9.02
C MET A 242 -12.41 4.20 -8.35
N THR A 243 -12.29 3.34 -7.33
CA THR A 243 -11.05 3.15 -6.56
C THR A 243 -9.86 2.79 -7.46
N SER A 244 -10.05 1.88 -8.40
CA SER A 244 -9.06 1.49 -9.40
C SER A 244 -8.54 2.67 -10.23
N MET A 245 -9.43 3.55 -10.66
CA MET A 245 -9.12 4.69 -11.51
C MET A 245 -8.51 5.88 -10.75
N GLN A 246 -8.29 5.76 -9.43
CA GLN A 246 -7.53 6.73 -8.63
C GLN A 246 -6.02 6.45 -8.64
N GLY A 247 -5.58 5.32 -9.19
CA GLY A 247 -4.17 4.97 -9.34
C GLY A 247 -3.43 5.98 -10.22
N LEU A 248 -2.15 6.23 -9.87
CA LEU A 248 -1.26 7.05 -10.69
C LEU A 248 -1.08 6.41 -12.07
N GLY A 249 -1.15 7.20 -13.11
CA GLY A 249 -1.18 6.77 -14.50
C GLY A 249 -2.60 6.59 -15.03
N TYR A 250 -3.49 5.98 -14.26
CA TYR A 250 -4.89 5.75 -14.68
C TYR A 250 -5.70 7.03 -14.61
N LYS A 251 -5.61 7.75 -13.51
CA LYS A 251 -6.34 9.00 -13.31
C LYS A 251 -5.96 10.05 -14.35
N GLU A 252 -4.68 10.29 -14.53
CA GLU A 252 -4.17 11.34 -15.41
C GLU A 252 -4.45 11.05 -16.89
N ILE A 253 -4.29 9.77 -17.30
CA ILE A 253 -4.59 9.37 -18.68
C ILE A 253 -6.10 9.35 -18.94
N LEU A 254 -6.93 9.00 -17.93
CA LEU A 254 -8.37 9.10 -18.07
C LEU A 254 -8.83 10.55 -18.27
N GLU A 255 -8.25 11.51 -17.54
CA GLU A 255 -8.51 12.96 -17.72
C GLU A 255 -8.17 13.43 -19.15
N TYR A 256 -7.07 12.92 -19.73
CA TYR A 256 -6.75 13.16 -21.14
C TYR A 256 -7.79 12.53 -22.08
N LEU A 257 -8.20 11.29 -21.85
CA LEU A 257 -9.21 10.60 -22.69
C LEU A 257 -10.61 11.21 -22.56
N ASP A 258 -10.88 11.91 -21.47
CA ASP A 258 -12.12 12.69 -21.26
C ASP A 258 -12.04 14.08 -21.87
N GLY A 259 -10.89 14.49 -22.43
CA GLY A 259 -10.67 15.79 -23.04
C GLY A 259 -10.46 16.94 -22.06
N GLU A 260 -10.16 16.63 -20.80
CA GLU A 260 -9.93 17.63 -19.74
C GLU A 260 -8.53 18.27 -19.85
N CYS A 261 -7.56 17.61 -20.47
CA CYS A 261 -6.20 18.11 -20.65
C CYS A 261 -5.53 17.52 -21.91
N SER A 262 -4.36 18.03 -22.29
CA SER A 262 -3.52 17.43 -23.33
C SER A 262 -2.78 16.20 -22.82
N LEU A 263 -2.32 15.31 -23.72
CA LEU A 263 -1.49 14.15 -23.33
C LEU A 263 -0.19 14.60 -22.67
N GLU A 264 0.41 15.68 -23.13
CA GLU A 264 1.63 16.24 -22.57
C GLU A 264 1.41 16.70 -21.13
N ASP A 265 0.30 17.39 -20.85
CA ASP A 265 -0.07 17.79 -19.48
C ASP A 265 -0.37 16.60 -18.57
N ALA A 266 -1.04 15.57 -19.08
CA ALA A 266 -1.30 14.34 -18.34
C ALA A 266 -0.01 13.65 -17.93
N VAL A 267 0.95 13.48 -18.85
CA VAL A 267 2.27 12.85 -18.58
C VAL A 267 3.09 13.72 -17.61
N TYR A 268 3.10 15.02 -17.79
CA TYR A 268 3.77 15.95 -16.86
C TYR A 268 3.21 15.81 -15.43
N THR A 269 1.89 15.80 -15.31
CA THR A 269 1.19 15.65 -14.03
C THR A 269 1.50 14.30 -13.40
N LEU A 270 1.46 13.22 -14.18
CA LEU A 270 1.80 11.88 -13.74
C LEU A 270 3.23 11.81 -13.18
N LYS A 271 4.22 12.35 -13.90
CA LYS A 271 5.63 12.39 -13.43
C LYS A 271 5.74 13.16 -12.11
N ARG A 272 5.12 14.35 -12.02
CA ARG A 272 5.10 15.17 -10.81
C ARG A 272 4.47 14.44 -9.63
N ASP A 273 3.29 13.87 -9.82
CA ASP A 273 2.49 13.27 -8.75
C ASP A 273 3.08 11.94 -8.29
N THR A 274 3.76 11.21 -9.18
CA THR A 274 4.53 10.01 -8.81
C THR A 274 5.75 10.36 -7.95
N ARG A 275 6.47 11.45 -8.23
CA ARG A 275 7.54 11.94 -7.34
C ARG A 275 7.00 12.34 -5.97
N HIS A 276 5.85 13.01 -5.93
CA HIS A 276 5.18 13.35 -4.67
C HIS A 276 4.72 12.10 -3.90
N PHE A 277 4.25 11.08 -4.61
CA PHE A 277 3.86 9.80 -4.01
C PHE A 277 5.07 9.10 -3.38
N ALA A 278 6.18 9.00 -4.09
CA ALA A 278 7.43 8.45 -3.55
C ALA A 278 7.90 9.18 -2.29
N LYS A 279 7.80 10.52 -2.26
CA LYS A 279 8.10 11.33 -1.06
C LYS A 279 7.15 11.00 0.10
N ARG A 280 5.84 10.84 -0.17
CA ARG A 280 4.86 10.45 0.87
C ARG A 280 5.15 9.06 1.42
N GLN A 281 5.52 8.09 0.57
CA GLN A 281 5.91 6.74 1.00
C GLN A 281 7.12 6.79 1.95
N LEU A 282 8.19 7.51 1.59
CA LEU A 282 9.36 7.67 2.47
C LEU A 282 9.01 8.37 3.79
N THR A 283 8.11 9.36 3.75
CA THR A 283 7.64 10.04 4.97
C THR A 283 6.85 9.09 5.86
N TRP A 284 6.07 8.19 5.28
CA TRP A 284 5.37 7.15 6.02
C TRP A 284 6.35 6.22 6.73
N PHE A 285 7.27 5.62 5.98
CA PHE A 285 8.21 4.64 6.52
C PHE A 285 9.16 5.20 7.58
N ARG A 286 9.44 6.52 7.57
CA ARG A 286 10.22 7.19 8.63
C ARG A 286 9.51 7.25 9.98
N ARG A 287 8.22 6.99 10.03
CA ARG A 287 7.44 6.93 11.28
C ARG A 287 7.41 5.54 11.90
N GLU A 288 7.78 4.52 11.12
CA GLU A 288 7.85 3.15 11.58
C GLU A 288 9.10 2.95 12.45
N SER A 289 8.93 2.33 13.63
CA SER A 289 10.00 2.24 14.63
C SER A 289 10.93 1.04 14.44
N GLU A 290 10.46 -0.04 13.84
CA GLU A 290 11.17 -1.32 13.77
C GLU A 290 11.61 -1.65 12.34
N VAL A 291 12.20 -0.66 11.64
CA VAL A 291 12.60 -0.79 10.24
C VAL A 291 14.12 -0.83 10.09
N THR A 292 14.58 -1.71 9.21
CA THR A 292 15.97 -1.75 8.73
C THR A 292 16.05 -1.02 7.40
N TRP A 293 16.69 0.16 7.40
CA TRP A 293 16.87 0.96 6.19
C TRP A 293 17.99 0.42 5.33
N ILE A 294 17.71 0.14 4.07
CA ILE A 294 18.66 -0.30 3.08
C ILE A 294 18.88 0.82 2.05
N ASP A 295 19.92 1.62 2.27
CA ASP A 295 20.38 2.62 1.31
C ASP A 295 21.23 1.92 0.24
N LYS A 296 20.70 1.83 -0.98
CA LYS A 296 21.35 1.13 -2.10
C LYS A 296 22.74 1.69 -2.42
N GLY A 297 22.94 2.99 -2.22
CA GLY A 297 24.26 3.64 -2.43
C GLY A 297 25.34 3.09 -1.50
N ARG A 298 24.99 2.70 -0.26
CA ARG A 298 25.94 2.09 0.69
C ARG A 298 26.42 0.70 0.28
N PHE A 299 25.73 0.06 -0.64
CA PHE A 299 26.06 -1.26 -1.18
C PHE A 299 26.62 -1.18 -2.62
N ASP A 300 27.00 0.01 -3.09
CA ASP A 300 27.45 0.23 -4.46
C ASP A 300 26.45 -0.24 -5.51
N TYR A 301 25.13 -0.21 -5.20
CA TYR A 301 24.04 -0.77 -6.01
C TYR A 301 24.17 -2.28 -6.31
N ASN A 302 25.00 -3.00 -5.56
CA ASN A 302 25.18 -4.43 -5.71
C ASN A 302 24.06 -5.19 -4.98
N GLU A 303 23.17 -5.81 -5.76
CA GLU A 303 22.01 -6.52 -5.22
C GLU A 303 22.40 -7.79 -4.43
N GLU A 304 23.50 -8.45 -4.77
CA GLU A 304 23.99 -9.61 -4.03
C GLU A 304 24.42 -9.23 -2.63
N LYS A 305 25.17 -8.13 -2.48
CA LYS A 305 25.57 -7.59 -1.17
C LYS A 305 24.34 -7.17 -0.34
N ILE A 306 23.32 -6.59 -0.98
CA ILE A 306 22.07 -6.24 -0.29
C ILE A 306 21.36 -7.50 0.19
N LEU A 307 21.25 -8.52 -0.65
CA LEU A 307 20.63 -9.80 -0.30
C LEU A 307 21.39 -10.48 0.84
N GLU A 308 22.71 -10.56 0.79
CA GLU A 308 23.55 -11.12 1.87
C GLU A 308 23.31 -10.37 3.19
N TYR A 309 23.23 -9.06 3.15
CA TYR A 309 22.90 -8.25 4.32
C TYR A 309 21.52 -8.61 4.88
N MET A 310 20.49 -8.71 4.03
CA MET A 310 19.14 -9.08 4.45
C MET A 310 19.10 -10.48 5.07
N ILE A 311 19.77 -11.46 4.48
CA ILE A 311 19.83 -12.84 4.99
C ILE A 311 20.49 -12.89 6.38
N ARG A 312 21.56 -12.13 6.60
CA ARG A 312 22.18 -12.03 7.92
C ARG A 312 21.22 -11.47 8.96
N GLU A 313 20.53 -10.37 8.65
CA GLU A 313 19.52 -9.77 9.53
C GLU A 313 18.36 -10.73 9.86
N LEU A 314 17.97 -11.59 8.89
CA LEU A 314 16.95 -12.62 9.11
C LEU A 314 17.46 -13.73 10.06
N GLY A 315 18.74 -14.09 9.96
CA GLY A 315 19.38 -15.05 10.86
C GLY A 315 19.49 -14.50 12.30
N GLU A 316 19.87 -13.24 12.45
CA GLU A 316 19.97 -12.59 13.78
C GLU A 316 18.61 -12.51 14.50
N LYS A 317 17.50 -12.50 13.73
CA LYS A 317 16.13 -12.50 14.26
C LYS A 317 15.48 -13.90 14.31
N GLU A 318 16.22 -14.94 14.03
CA GLU A 318 15.72 -16.34 13.99
C GLU A 318 14.48 -16.51 13.06
N ILE A 319 14.42 -15.72 11.97
CA ILE A 319 13.36 -15.82 10.96
C ILE A 319 13.74 -16.86 9.92
N TYR A 320 15.02 -16.94 9.59
CA TYR A 320 15.58 -17.88 8.63
C TYR A 320 16.98 -18.33 9.06
N GLU A 321 17.19 -19.63 9.12
CA GLU A 321 18.52 -20.22 9.31
C GLU A 321 19.02 -20.79 7.98
N LYS A 322 20.21 -20.34 7.57
CA LYS A 322 20.87 -20.87 6.38
C LYS A 322 21.29 -22.30 6.66
N GLN A 323 20.68 -23.26 5.98
CA GLN A 323 21.08 -24.66 6.02
C GLN A 323 22.44 -24.89 5.37
#